data_e8367b78b5556cdd0dc222536ec8fe3d
#
_entry.id   e8367b78b5556cdd0dc222536ec8fe3d
#
_cell.length_a   1.000
_cell.length_b   1.000
_cell.length_c   1.000
_cell.angle_alpha   90.00
_cell.angle_beta   90.00
_cell.angle_gamma   90.00
#
_symmetry.space_group_name_H-M   'P 1'
#
loop_
_entity.id
_entity.type
_entity.pdbx_description
1 polymer ?
#
loop_
_entity_poly.entity_id
_entity_poly.type
_entity_poly.pdbx_seq_one_letter_code
_entity_poly.pdbx_strand_id
1 'polypeptide(L)'
;MIKGIIKLIKSMTGSGRAVETVNGREFTVELRSVNNRYLDCSVRLPRILTFAEDAVKQAVKASISRGKVDVFITVKSEGSDETKVTLNTAVLEGYLAAMRQMVTDYGVQDDISVSTVSRLPDVFLVEKPEVDEEQLLKDLLSVVDQALAGYDAMRSAEGAALDRDLRSRGQTILGLVAQVEAGNGQTVIDYRTRLENKLREVLENTNIDESRILTEAAIFADKVAVDEETVRLRSHLEQMNNMLDAGGAMGRKLDFLLQEMNRETNTIGSKCTDVRLARIVVDIKAELEKIREQTQNIE
;
A
#
# COMPACT_ATOMS: atom_id res chain seq x y z
N MET A 1 -13.16 -18.25 -27.57
CA MET A 1 -13.42 -17.96 -26.14
C MET A 1 -12.20 -17.27 -25.58
N ILE A 2 -12.23 -15.95 -25.50
CA ILE A 2 -11.16 -15.14 -24.89
C ILE A 2 -11.34 -15.32 -23.39
N LYS A 3 -10.45 -16.07 -22.73
CA LYS A 3 -10.35 -16.09 -21.27
C LYS A 3 -9.98 -14.65 -20.86
N GLY A 4 -10.96 -13.89 -20.38
CA GLY A 4 -10.70 -12.61 -19.75
C GLY A 4 -9.67 -12.84 -18.65
N ILE A 5 -8.57 -12.13 -18.72
CA ILE A 5 -7.57 -12.08 -17.64
C ILE A 5 -8.32 -11.47 -16.44
N ILE A 6 -8.65 -12.31 -15.45
CA ILE A 6 -9.18 -11.84 -14.19
C ILE A 6 -8.07 -10.93 -13.61
N LYS A 7 -8.31 -9.64 -13.62
CA LYS A 7 -7.40 -8.68 -12.97
C LYS A 7 -7.53 -8.88 -11.47
N LEU A 8 -6.58 -9.59 -10.89
CA LEU A 8 -6.48 -9.75 -9.44
C LEU A 8 -6.32 -8.37 -8.78
N ILE A 9 -7.03 -8.19 -7.70
CA ILE A 9 -6.88 -7.04 -6.80
C ILE A 9 -5.46 -7.07 -6.24
N LYS A 10 -4.76 -5.93 -6.26
CA LYS A 10 -3.43 -5.77 -5.67
C LYS A 10 -3.48 -4.74 -4.53
N SER A 11 -2.64 -4.93 -3.53
CA SER A 11 -2.42 -3.90 -2.52
C SER A 11 -1.62 -2.73 -3.09
N MET A 12 -1.88 -1.51 -2.62
CA MET A 12 -1.08 -0.33 -2.92
C MET A 12 0.23 -0.27 -2.13
N THR A 13 0.31 -0.99 -1.04
CA THR A 13 1.51 -1.12 -0.22
C THR A 13 2.23 -2.40 -0.57
N GLY A 14 3.54 -2.39 -0.49
CA GLY A 14 4.34 -3.59 -0.75
C GLY A 14 5.81 -3.36 -0.50
N SER A 15 6.53 -4.45 -0.40
CA SER A 15 7.99 -4.47 -0.37
C SER A 15 8.54 -5.60 -1.23
N GLY A 16 9.69 -5.35 -1.83
CA GLY A 16 10.44 -6.35 -2.57
C GLY A 16 11.90 -6.26 -2.20
N ARG A 17 12.57 -7.39 -2.13
CA ARG A 17 14.01 -7.48 -1.88
C ARG A 17 14.63 -8.56 -2.75
N ALA A 18 15.74 -8.22 -3.37
CA ALA A 18 16.60 -9.19 -4.04
C ALA A 18 18.04 -8.98 -3.59
N VAL A 19 18.77 -10.08 -3.44
CA VAL A 19 20.20 -10.10 -3.17
C VAL A 19 20.80 -11.12 -4.11
N GLU A 20 21.72 -10.69 -4.95
CA GLU A 20 22.36 -11.58 -5.92
C GLU A 20 23.81 -11.16 -6.15
N THR A 21 24.69 -12.15 -6.27
CA THR A 21 26.08 -11.94 -6.66
C THR A 21 26.20 -12.18 -8.16
N VAL A 22 26.49 -11.12 -8.90
CA VAL A 22 26.66 -11.14 -10.36
C VAL A 22 28.05 -10.59 -10.70
N ASN A 23 28.82 -11.32 -11.46
CA ASN A 23 30.17 -10.92 -11.91
C ASN A 23 31.09 -10.48 -10.75
N GLY A 24 31.06 -11.20 -9.59
CA GLY A 24 31.89 -10.91 -8.41
C GLY A 24 31.47 -9.69 -7.60
N ARG A 25 30.24 -9.20 -7.82
CA ARG A 25 29.64 -8.11 -7.05
C ARG A 25 28.30 -8.54 -6.47
N GLU A 26 28.14 -8.40 -5.16
CA GLU A 26 26.86 -8.61 -4.48
C GLU A 26 26.02 -7.35 -4.58
N PHE A 27 24.89 -7.43 -5.26
CA PHE A 27 23.89 -6.38 -5.32
C PHE A 27 22.78 -6.70 -4.31
N THR A 28 22.39 -5.71 -3.53
CA THR A 28 21.16 -5.75 -2.73
C THR A 28 20.24 -4.64 -3.20
N VAL A 29 19.04 -5.01 -3.62
CA VAL A 29 17.96 -4.10 -4.03
C VAL A 29 16.79 -4.26 -3.11
N GLU A 30 16.36 -3.20 -2.48
CA GLU A 30 15.15 -3.15 -1.64
C GLU A 30 14.19 -2.09 -2.19
N LEU A 31 12.92 -2.49 -2.37
CA LEU A 31 11.84 -1.59 -2.77
C LEU A 31 10.79 -1.56 -1.66
N ARG A 32 10.27 -0.37 -1.40
CA ARG A 32 9.11 -0.19 -0.49
C ARG A 32 8.16 0.83 -1.10
N SER A 33 6.87 0.53 -1.04
CA SER A 33 5.86 1.48 -1.48
C SER A 33 4.84 1.79 -0.39
N VAL A 34 4.35 3.02 -0.42
CA VAL A 34 3.20 3.46 0.37
C VAL A 34 2.17 4.10 -0.55
N ASN A 35 0.91 4.10 -0.12
CA ASN A 35 -0.18 4.70 -0.88
C ASN A 35 0.12 6.18 -1.18
N ASN A 36 0.08 6.54 -2.46
CA ASN A 36 0.13 7.93 -2.91
C ASN A 36 -0.69 8.08 -4.20
N ARG A 37 -1.25 9.28 -4.41
CA ARG A 37 -2.10 9.58 -5.58
C ARG A 37 -1.36 9.49 -6.91
N TYR A 38 -0.09 9.87 -6.94
CA TYR A 38 0.79 9.85 -8.09
C TYR A 38 1.98 8.95 -7.83
N LEU A 39 2.63 8.48 -8.90
CA LEU A 39 3.89 7.78 -8.77
C LEU A 39 4.99 8.78 -8.39
N ASP A 40 5.57 8.61 -7.23
CA ASP A 40 6.76 9.31 -6.75
C ASP A 40 7.83 8.26 -6.48
N CYS A 41 8.91 8.28 -7.26
CA CYS A 41 9.97 7.27 -7.18
C CYS A 41 11.28 7.94 -6.75
N SER A 42 11.75 7.58 -5.56
CA SER A 42 13.04 7.97 -5.02
C SER A 42 13.99 6.78 -5.06
N VAL A 43 15.15 6.97 -5.69
CA VAL A 43 16.20 5.94 -5.81
C VAL A 43 17.44 6.40 -5.07
N ARG A 44 17.93 5.56 -4.16
CA ARG A 44 19.19 5.78 -3.43
C ARG A 44 20.22 4.79 -3.89
N LEU A 45 21.29 5.30 -4.48
CA LEU A 45 22.38 4.55 -5.10
C LEU A 45 23.74 4.92 -4.47
N PRO A 46 24.67 4.00 -4.37
CA PRO A 46 26.06 4.31 -4.10
C PRO A 46 26.69 5.08 -5.29
N ARG A 47 27.72 5.86 -5.04
CA ARG A 47 28.34 6.75 -6.06
C ARG A 47 28.73 6.04 -7.35
N ILE A 48 29.18 4.79 -7.26
CA ILE A 48 29.59 3.98 -8.41
C ILE A 48 28.44 3.64 -9.36
N LEU A 49 27.18 3.73 -8.91
CA LEU A 49 25.97 3.40 -9.67
C LEU A 49 25.13 4.63 -10.03
N THR A 50 25.62 5.85 -9.80
CA THR A 50 24.83 7.08 -10.02
C THR A 50 24.34 7.21 -11.47
N PHE A 51 25.10 6.73 -12.44
CA PHE A 51 24.74 6.71 -13.87
C PHE A 51 23.50 5.85 -14.16
N ALA A 52 23.18 4.87 -13.30
CA ALA A 52 22.06 3.94 -13.49
C ALA A 52 20.72 4.47 -12.95
N GLU A 53 20.67 5.64 -12.31
CA GLU A 53 19.48 6.15 -11.62
C GLU A 53 18.25 6.22 -12.53
N ASP A 54 18.41 6.78 -13.72
CA ASP A 54 17.31 6.94 -14.66
C ASP A 54 16.79 5.60 -15.20
N ALA A 55 17.69 4.65 -15.44
CA ALA A 55 17.31 3.30 -15.90
C ALA A 55 16.52 2.55 -14.83
N VAL A 56 16.94 2.63 -13.56
CA VAL A 56 16.19 2.06 -12.43
C VAL A 56 14.82 2.72 -12.28
N LYS A 57 14.73 4.06 -12.37
CA LYS A 57 13.45 4.77 -12.34
C LYS A 57 12.51 4.34 -13.47
N GLN A 58 13.06 4.09 -14.69
CA GLN A 58 12.28 3.60 -15.80
C GLN A 58 11.76 2.18 -15.57
N ALA A 59 12.58 1.27 -15.05
CA ALA A 59 12.16 -0.09 -14.70
C ALA A 59 11.02 -0.08 -13.65
N VAL A 60 11.15 0.76 -12.62
CA VAL A 60 10.09 0.94 -11.61
C VAL A 60 8.81 1.49 -12.24
N LYS A 61 8.89 2.54 -13.08
CA LYS A 61 7.73 3.14 -13.76
C LYS A 61 7.02 2.19 -14.71
N ALA A 62 7.72 1.24 -15.30
CA ALA A 62 7.14 0.22 -16.17
C ALA A 62 6.29 -0.80 -15.38
N SER A 63 6.62 -1.03 -14.11
CA SER A 63 5.98 -2.04 -13.26
C SER A 63 4.94 -1.44 -12.29
N ILE A 64 5.10 -0.17 -11.90
CA ILE A 64 4.29 0.48 -10.86
C ILE A 64 3.65 1.74 -11.42
N SER A 65 2.31 1.81 -11.38
CA SER A 65 1.54 2.91 -11.97
C SER A 65 1.32 4.09 -11.02
N ARG A 66 1.32 3.87 -9.69
CA ARG A 66 1.10 4.89 -8.67
C ARG A 66 1.70 4.47 -7.32
N GLY A 67 1.81 5.41 -6.39
CA GLY A 67 2.37 5.20 -5.06
C GLY A 67 3.67 5.95 -4.88
N LYS A 68 4.09 6.15 -3.65
CA LYS A 68 5.44 6.60 -3.34
C LYS A 68 6.32 5.36 -3.16
N VAL A 69 7.34 5.24 -4.00
CA VAL A 69 8.27 4.10 -4.06
C VAL A 69 9.66 4.57 -3.67
N ASP A 70 10.20 4.01 -2.61
CA ASP A 70 11.58 4.21 -2.21
C ASP A 70 12.38 2.96 -2.60
N VAL A 71 13.43 3.15 -3.38
CA VAL A 71 14.35 2.11 -3.85
C VAL A 71 15.71 2.33 -3.21
N PHE A 72 16.23 1.32 -2.52
CA PHE A 72 17.54 1.32 -1.89
C PHE A 72 18.41 0.28 -2.57
N ILE A 73 19.55 0.71 -3.09
CA ILE A 73 20.50 -0.17 -3.78
C ILE A 73 21.83 -0.06 -3.09
N THR A 74 22.42 -1.21 -2.79
CA THR A 74 23.80 -1.31 -2.32
C THR A 74 24.54 -2.33 -3.17
N VAL A 75 25.84 -2.10 -3.34
CA VAL A 75 26.74 -3.01 -4.05
C VAL A 75 27.99 -3.24 -3.19
N LYS A 76 28.38 -4.50 -3.05
CA LYS A 76 29.63 -4.90 -2.42
C LYS A 76 30.45 -5.69 -3.45
N SER A 77 31.73 -5.39 -3.57
CA SER A 77 32.66 -6.20 -4.38
C SER A 77 33.16 -7.36 -3.53
N GLU A 78 33.00 -8.60 -3.97
CA GLU A 78 33.51 -9.81 -3.29
C GLU A 78 35.00 -10.07 -3.58
N GLY A 79 35.61 -9.30 -4.47
CA GLY A 79 37.05 -9.36 -4.76
C GLY A 79 37.75 -8.09 -4.33
N SER A 80 39.05 -8.18 -4.07
CA SER A 80 39.89 -7.00 -4.08
C SER A 80 39.73 -6.39 -5.48
N ASP A 81 38.99 -5.28 -5.60
CA ASP A 81 39.23 -4.39 -6.75
C ASP A 81 40.77 -4.24 -6.79
N GLU A 82 41.39 -4.82 -7.81
CA GLU A 82 42.86 -4.77 -7.93
C GLU A 82 43.26 -3.31 -8.08
N THR A 83 43.29 -2.66 -6.91
CA THR A 83 43.80 -1.26 -6.85
C THR A 83 45.24 -1.30 -7.24
N LYS A 84 45.54 -0.92 -8.47
CA LYS A 84 46.88 -0.87 -8.98
C LYS A 84 47.55 0.39 -8.46
N VAL A 85 48.58 0.19 -7.65
CA VAL A 85 49.42 1.29 -7.19
C VAL A 85 50.61 1.36 -8.13
N THR A 86 50.71 2.47 -8.88
CA THR A 86 51.82 2.74 -9.79
C THR A 86 52.64 3.92 -9.30
N LEU A 87 53.91 3.96 -9.70
CA LEU A 87 54.79 5.05 -9.36
C LEU A 87 54.64 6.18 -10.40
N ASN A 88 54.38 7.40 -9.94
CA ASN A 88 54.44 8.58 -10.80
C ASN A 88 55.89 9.01 -11.01
N THR A 89 56.52 8.41 -12.02
CA THR A 89 57.96 8.61 -12.28
C THR A 89 58.30 10.06 -12.55
N ALA A 90 57.47 10.80 -13.27
CA ALA A 90 57.72 12.21 -13.58
C ALA A 90 57.76 13.09 -12.32
N VAL A 91 56.79 12.90 -11.42
CA VAL A 91 56.74 13.63 -10.13
C VAL A 91 57.88 13.19 -9.22
N LEU A 92 58.16 11.90 -9.15
CA LEU A 92 59.27 11.36 -8.36
C LEU A 92 60.61 11.91 -8.80
N GLU A 93 60.91 11.91 -10.10
CA GLU A 93 62.17 12.45 -10.65
C GLU A 93 62.31 13.94 -10.35
N GLY A 94 61.19 14.72 -10.45
CA GLY A 94 61.19 16.13 -10.06
C GLY A 94 61.57 16.36 -8.59
N TYR A 95 60.99 15.58 -7.68
CA TYR A 95 61.29 15.65 -6.26
C TYR A 95 62.77 15.27 -5.97
N LEU A 96 63.26 14.18 -6.56
CA LEU A 96 64.58 13.71 -6.38
C LEU A 96 65.66 14.74 -6.91
N ALA A 97 65.38 15.38 -8.04
CA ALA A 97 66.24 16.44 -8.59
C ALA A 97 66.28 17.66 -7.65
N ALA A 98 65.12 18.11 -7.17
CA ALA A 98 65.06 19.24 -6.22
C ALA A 98 65.76 18.93 -4.89
N MET A 99 65.57 17.71 -4.34
CA MET A 99 66.31 17.30 -3.11
C MET A 99 67.76 17.22 -3.29
N ARG A 100 68.27 16.68 -4.41
CA ARG A 100 69.71 16.66 -4.71
C ARG A 100 70.28 18.06 -4.86
N GLN A 101 69.58 18.98 -5.47
CA GLN A 101 69.96 20.38 -5.56
C GLN A 101 70.05 21.03 -4.18
N MET A 102 69.17 20.73 -3.24
CA MET A 102 69.23 21.21 -1.86
C MET A 102 70.53 20.74 -1.18
N VAL A 103 70.97 19.49 -1.37
CA VAL A 103 72.16 18.94 -0.85
C VAL A 103 73.36 19.70 -1.44
N THR A 104 73.39 19.90 -2.77
CA THR A 104 74.51 20.50 -3.50
C THR A 104 74.65 22.00 -3.23
N ASP A 105 73.57 22.76 -3.29
CA ASP A 105 73.55 24.21 -3.28
C ASP A 105 73.52 24.81 -1.87
N TYR A 106 72.88 24.06 -0.93
CA TYR A 106 72.68 24.58 0.43
C TYR A 106 73.39 23.77 1.53
N GLY A 107 74.05 22.67 1.17
CA GLY A 107 74.84 21.87 2.11
C GLY A 107 74.04 21.15 3.18
N VAL A 108 72.71 20.88 2.91
CA VAL A 108 71.95 20.07 3.81
C VAL A 108 72.37 18.62 3.71
N GLN A 109 72.11 17.84 4.79
CA GLN A 109 72.50 16.44 4.82
C GLN A 109 71.59 15.64 3.86
N ASP A 110 72.17 14.74 3.08
CA ASP A 110 71.41 13.80 2.23
C ASP A 110 70.79 12.69 3.10
N ASP A 111 69.49 12.74 3.24
CA ASP A 111 68.66 11.72 3.92
C ASP A 111 67.56 11.17 3.00
N ILE A 112 67.80 11.27 1.67
CA ILE A 112 66.82 10.75 0.68
C ILE A 112 66.66 9.24 0.86
N SER A 113 65.50 8.85 1.34
CA SER A 113 65.18 7.47 1.60
C SER A 113 63.74 7.14 1.03
N VAL A 114 63.47 5.86 0.87
CA VAL A 114 62.10 5.42 0.45
C VAL A 114 61.04 5.95 1.39
N SER A 115 61.28 5.97 2.70
CA SER A 115 60.37 6.48 3.71
C SER A 115 60.14 8.00 3.61
N THR A 116 61.14 8.79 3.16
CA THR A 116 60.97 10.21 2.91
C THR A 116 60.18 10.46 1.63
N VAL A 117 60.57 9.78 0.55
CA VAL A 117 59.95 9.93 -0.78
C VAL A 117 58.50 9.44 -0.82
N SER A 118 58.21 8.35 -0.12
CA SER A 118 56.83 7.79 -0.10
C SER A 118 55.80 8.68 0.58
N ARG A 119 56.23 9.69 1.34
CA ARG A 119 55.35 10.67 2.00
C ARG A 119 55.07 11.91 1.17
N LEU A 120 55.77 12.06 0.06
CA LEU A 120 55.57 13.20 -0.83
C LEU A 120 54.27 13.05 -1.61
N PRO A 121 53.54 14.14 -1.84
CA PRO A 121 52.28 14.09 -2.56
C PRO A 121 52.48 13.60 -4.00
N ASP A 122 51.48 12.89 -4.51
CA ASP A 122 51.35 12.42 -5.90
C ASP A 122 52.50 11.51 -6.41
N VAL A 123 53.34 10.98 -5.53
CA VAL A 123 54.41 10.02 -5.90
C VAL A 123 53.78 8.66 -6.25
N PHE A 124 52.72 8.27 -5.61
CA PHE A 124 51.95 7.06 -5.93
C PHE A 124 50.65 7.42 -6.59
N LEU A 125 50.35 6.79 -7.75
CA LEU A 125 49.06 6.82 -8.43
C LEU A 125 48.28 5.56 -8.03
N VAL A 126 47.11 5.78 -7.49
CA VAL A 126 46.18 4.71 -7.15
C VAL A 126 45.14 4.63 -8.28
N GLU A 127 45.38 3.73 -9.21
CA GLU A 127 44.47 3.49 -10.33
C GLU A 127 43.40 2.46 -9.89
N LYS A 128 42.14 2.87 -9.97
CA LYS A 128 41.04 1.94 -9.86
C LYS A 128 40.78 1.36 -11.24
N PRO A 129 40.45 0.06 -11.34
CA PRO A 129 40.09 -0.53 -12.63
C PRO A 129 38.91 0.24 -13.25
N GLU A 130 38.97 0.44 -14.55
CA GLU A 130 37.82 0.99 -15.30
C GLU A 130 36.64 0.06 -15.14
N VAL A 131 35.52 0.63 -14.70
CA VAL A 131 34.27 -0.11 -14.52
C VAL A 131 33.53 -0.09 -15.85
N ASP A 132 33.24 -1.26 -16.41
CA ASP A 132 32.34 -1.39 -17.55
C ASP A 132 30.91 -1.03 -17.08
N GLU A 133 30.53 0.24 -17.30
CA GLU A 133 29.22 0.76 -16.89
C GLU A 133 28.07 0.05 -17.57
N GLU A 134 28.24 -0.39 -18.84
CA GLU A 134 27.20 -1.09 -19.58
C GLU A 134 26.91 -2.48 -19.00
N GLN A 135 27.96 -3.24 -18.67
CA GLN A 135 27.82 -4.53 -18.02
C GLN A 135 27.26 -4.37 -16.60
N LEU A 136 27.76 -3.39 -15.84
CA LEU A 136 27.29 -3.12 -14.49
C LEU A 136 25.82 -2.71 -14.45
N LEU A 137 25.35 -1.97 -15.45
CA LEU A 137 23.94 -1.63 -15.61
C LEU A 137 23.08 -2.87 -15.87
N LYS A 138 23.50 -3.76 -16.75
CA LYS A 138 22.79 -5.01 -17.04
C LYS A 138 22.67 -5.89 -15.79
N ASP A 139 23.78 -6.04 -15.08
CA ASP A 139 23.81 -6.81 -13.84
C ASP A 139 22.87 -6.23 -12.79
N LEU A 140 22.92 -4.92 -12.56
CA LEU A 140 22.02 -4.23 -11.65
C LEU A 140 20.56 -4.39 -12.04
N LEU A 141 20.19 -4.18 -13.32
CA LEU A 141 18.80 -4.26 -13.76
C LEU A 141 18.23 -5.67 -13.60
N SER A 142 19.06 -6.72 -13.78
CA SER A 142 18.61 -8.10 -13.51
C SER A 142 18.16 -8.30 -12.07
N VAL A 143 18.87 -7.70 -11.11
CA VAL A 143 18.52 -7.78 -9.68
C VAL A 143 17.33 -6.87 -9.33
N VAL A 144 17.24 -5.70 -9.99
CA VAL A 144 16.06 -4.82 -9.88
C VAL A 144 14.78 -5.54 -10.34
N ASP A 145 14.85 -6.26 -11.47
CA ASP A 145 13.69 -7.01 -11.98
C ASP A 145 13.26 -8.13 -11.02
N GLN A 146 14.20 -8.81 -10.39
CA GLN A 146 13.89 -9.81 -9.35
C GLN A 146 13.22 -9.18 -8.13
N ALA A 147 13.71 -8.02 -7.67
CA ALA A 147 13.12 -7.29 -6.56
C ALA A 147 11.70 -6.80 -6.91
N LEU A 148 11.47 -6.33 -8.15
CA LEU A 148 10.16 -5.94 -8.67
C LEU A 148 9.21 -7.13 -8.77
N ALA A 149 9.69 -8.30 -9.19
CA ALA A 149 8.88 -9.52 -9.22
C ALA A 149 8.45 -9.95 -7.80
N GLY A 150 9.36 -9.90 -6.83
CA GLY A 150 9.05 -10.16 -5.42
C GLY A 150 8.04 -9.16 -4.84
N TYR A 151 8.19 -7.88 -5.18
CA TYR A 151 7.25 -6.82 -4.82
C TYR A 151 5.84 -7.07 -5.39
N ASP A 152 5.73 -7.44 -6.67
CA ASP A 152 4.45 -7.71 -7.31
C ASP A 152 3.76 -8.95 -6.73
N ALA A 153 4.53 -9.99 -6.42
CA ALA A 153 4.03 -11.19 -5.77
C ALA A 153 3.46 -10.89 -4.36
N MET A 154 4.16 -10.06 -3.57
CA MET A 154 3.69 -9.64 -2.25
C MET A 154 2.38 -8.85 -2.36
N ARG A 155 2.29 -7.85 -3.25
CA ARG A 155 1.08 -7.06 -3.48
C ARG A 155 -0.11 -7.91 -3.91
N SER A 156 0.14 -8.91 -4.75
CA SER A 156 -0.90 -9.84 -5.21
C SER A 156 -1.40 -10.74 -4.07
N ALA A 157 -0.51 -11.22 -3.21
CA ALA A 157 -0.88 -12.01 -2.04
C ALA A 157 -1.69 -11.20 -1.02
N GLU A 158 -1.27 -9.97 -0.74
CA GLU A 158 -1.97 -9.04 0.15
C GLU A 158 -3.32 -8.62 -0.45
N GLY A 159 -3.38 -8.33 -1.75
CA GLY A 159 -4.63 -8.03 -2.45
C GLY A 159 -5.65 -9.16 -2.36
N ALA A 160 -5.21 -10.42 -2.51
CA ALA A 160 -6.08 -11.57 -2.32
C ALA A 160 -6.57 -11.75 -0.87
N ALA A 161 -5.78 -11.33 0.12
CA ALA A 161 -6.22 -11.32 1.51
C ALA A 161 -7.27 -10.22 1.77
N LEU A 162 -7.05 -9.02 1.21
CA LEU A 162 -8.01 -7.91 1.27
C LEU A 162 -9.34 -8.27 0.61
N ASP A 163 -9.33 -8.92 -0.57
CA ASP A 163 -10.55 -9.38 -1.24
C ASP A 163 -11.38 -10.30 -0.34
N ARG A 164 -10.74 -11.29 0.28
CA ARG A 164 -11.42 -12.21 1.19
C ARG A 164 -12.00 -11.51 2.42
N ASP A 165 -11.28 -10.57 3.02
CA ASP A 165 -11.75 -9.80 4.18
C ASP A 165 -12.97 -8.95 3.81
N LEU A 166 -12.92 -8.23 2.69
CA LEU A 166 -14.04 -7.41 2.22
C LEU A 166 -15.30 -8.22 1.96
N ARG A 167 -15.17 -9.38 1.31
CA ARG A 167 -16.33 -10.28 1.07
C ARG A 167 -16.87 -10.84 2.37
N SER A 168 -16.02 -11.24 3.30
CA SER A 168 -16.42 -11.73 4.62
C SER A 168 -17.22 -10.67 5.40
N ARG A 169 -16.76 -9.41 5.38
CA ARG A 169 -17.48 -8.28 6.00
C ARG A 169 -18.80 -8.00 5.31
N GLY A 170 -18.84 -8.06 3.98
CA GLY A 170 -20.07 -7.95 3.21
C GLY A 170 -21.10 -9.01 3.62
N GLN A 171 -20.69 -10.26 3.82
CA GLN A 171 -21.55 -11.33 4.32
C GLN A 171 -22.04 -11.06 5.75
N THR A 172 -21.16 -10.53 6.61
CA THR A 172 -21.55 -10.12 7.97
C THR A 172 -22.64 -9.05 7.93
N ILE A 173 -22.51 -8.04 7.09
CA ILE A 173 -23.53 -6.99 6.91
C ILE A 173 -24.83 -7.58 6.39
N LEU A 174 -24.80 -8.50 5.41
CA LEU A 174 -26.01 -9.19 4.94
C LEU A 174 -26.73 -9.93 6.04
N GLY A 175 -26.00 -10.58 6.95
CA GLY A 175 -26.57 -11.24 8.13
C GLY A 175 -27.20 -10.24 9.11
N LEU A 176 -26.58 -9.08 9.32
CA LEU A 176 -27.13 -8.00 10.16
C LEU A 176 -28.39 -7.38 9.54
N VAL A 177 -28.40 -7.16 8.21
CA VAL A 177 -29.58 -6.68 7.47
C VAL A 177 -30.75 -7.63 7.64
N ALA A 178 -30.52 -8.94 7.52
CA ALA A 178 -31.58 -9.93 7.74
C ALA A 178 -32.16 -9.87 9.17
N GLN A 179 -31.33 -9.58 10.18
CA GLN A 179 -31.81 -9.38 11.56
C GLN A 179 -32.65 -8.10 11.69
N VAL A 180 -32.30 -7.02 10.99
CA VAL A 180 -33.11 -5.79 10.95
C VAL A 180 -34.50 -6.08 10.34
N GLU A 181 -34.53 -6.76 9.20
CA GLU A 181 -35.79 -7.14 8.53
C GLU A 181 -36.67 -7.98 9.42
N ALA A 182 -36.10 -9.01 10.06
CA ALA A 182 -36.89 -9.87 10.98
C ALA A 182 -37.36 -9.11 12.23
N GLY A 183 -36.58 -8.21 12.78
CA GLY A 183 -36.93 -7.44 13.97
C GLY A 183 -37.95 -6.33 13.71
N ASN A 184 -37.98 -5.77 12.49
CA ASN A 184 -38.89 -4.68 12.15
C ASN A 184 -40.38 -5.12 12.22
N GLY A 185 -40.70 -6.30 11.72
CA GLY A 185 -42.06 -6.87 11.83
C GLY A 185 -42.55 -7.04 13.27
N GLN A 186 -41.65 -7.49 14.17
CA GLN A 186 -41.95 -7.64 15.59
C GLN A 186 -42.19 -6.27 16.27
N THR A 187 -41.48 -5.24 15.87
CA THR A 187 -41.65 -3.87 16.42
C THR A 187 -43.08 -3.34 16.18
N VAL A 188 -43.69 -3.61 15.02
CA VAL A 188 -45.05 -3.21 14.70
C VAL A 188 -46.05 -3.96 15.58
N ILE A 189 -45.85 -5.26 15.78
CA ILE A 189 -46.73 -6.08 16.65
C ILE A 189 -46.67 -5.60 18.10
N ASP A 190 -45.44 -5.35 18.59
CA ASP A 190 -45.22 -4.86 19.96
C ASP A 190 -45.81 -3.45 20.17
N TYR A 191 -45.78 -2.60 19.15
CA TYR A 191 -46.38 -1.27 19.19
C TYR A 191 -47.93 -1.39 19.27
N ARG A 192 -48.53 -2.20 18.41
CA ARG A 192 -49.98 -2.45 18.44
C ARG A 192 -50.43 -2.94 19.82
N THR A 193 -49.74 -3.93 20.37
CA THR A 193 -50.10 -4.50 21.69
C THR A 193 -49.96 -3.45 22.81
N ARG A 194 -48.93 -2.61 22.77
CA ARG A 194 -48.76 -1.50 23.71
C ARG A 194 -49.88 -0.47 23.58
N LEU A 195 -50.25 -0.11 22.36
CA LEU A 195 -51.29 0.85 22.08
C LEU A 195 -52.65 0.34 22.61
N GLU A 196 -52.99 -0.92 22.34
CA GLU A 196 -54.21 -1.56 22.86
C GLU A 196 -54.27 -1.56 24.38
N ASN A 197 -53.18 -1.94 25.05
CA ASN A 197 -53.10 -1.95 26.51
C ASN A 197 -53.24 -0.55 27.11
N LYS A 198 -52.58 0.44 26.51
CA LYS A 198 -52.65 1.85 26.94
C LYS A 198 -54.07 2.43 26.80
N LEU A 199 -54.73 2.11 25.71
CA LEU A 199 -56.11 2.55 25.46
C LEU A 199 -57.07 1.90 26.47
N ARG A 200 -56.91 0.61 26.79
CA ARG A 200 -57.71 -0.07 27.82
C ARG A 200 -57.52 0.58 29.19
N GLU A 201 -56.30 0.92 29.54
CA GLU A 201 -55.96 1.60 30.82
C GLU A 201 -56.62 2.98 30.93
N VAL A 202 -56.59 3.79 29.83
CA VAL A 202 -57.05 5.19 29.86
C VAL A 202 -58.58 5.29 29.69
N LEU A 203 -59.21 4.37 28.97
CA LEU A 203 -60.64 4.45 28.62
C LEU A 203 -61.58 3.71 29.61
N GLU A 204 -61.05 3.14 30.72
CA GLU A 204 -61.84 2.53 31.80
C GLU A 204 -63.06 1.72 31.32
N ASN A 205 -62.88 0.77 30.35
CA ASN A 205 -63.93 -0.07 29.73
C ASN A 205 -64.88 0.64 28.74
N THR A 206 -64.59 1.81 28.25
CA THR A 206 -65.30 2.37 27.10
C THR A 206 -64.97 1.58 25.83
N ASN A 207 -65.94 1.41 24.94
CA ASN A 207 -65.78 0.61 23.72
C ASN A 207 -64.64 1.15 22.85
N ILE A 208 -63.55 0.40 22.74
CA ILE A 208 -62.35 0.81 21.94
C ILE A 208 -62.69 0.57 20.48
N ASP A 209 -62.60 1.61 19.65
CA ASP A 209 -62.75 1.49 18.21
C ASP A 209 -61.49 0.81 17.60
N GLU A 210 -61.65 -0.48 17.27
CA GLU A 210 -60.58 -1.32 16.71
C GLU A 210 -60.06 -0.76 15.38
N SER A 211 -60.89 -0.06 14.59
CA SER A 211 -60.51 0.55 13.32
C SER A 211 -59.47 1.65 13.52
N ARG A 212 -59.55 2.40 14.60
CA ARG A 212 -58.57 3.44 14.97
C ARG A 212 -57.25 2.85 15.39
N ILE A 213 -57.25 1.73 16.13
CA ILE A 213 -56.02 1.03 16.51
C ILE A 213 -55.31 0.51 15.27
N LEU A 214 -56.04 -0.08 14.33
CA LEU A 214 -55.50 -0.60 13.06
C LEU A 214 -54.92 0.55 12.21
N THR A 215 -55.61 1.69 12.14
CA THR A 215 -55.11 2.87 11.42
C THR A 215 -53.82 3.41 12.01
N GLU A 216 -53.74 3.58 13.32
CA GLU A 216 -52.51 4.05 14.01
C GLU A 216 -51.36 3.05 13.89
N ALA A 217 -51.66 1.73 13.95
CA ALA A 217 -50.66 0.70 13.73
C ALA A 217 -50.13 0.69 12.28
N ALA A 218 -51.00 0.97 11.29
CA ALA A 218 -50.60 1.09 9.89
C ALA A 218 -49.73 2.32 9.64
N ILE A 219 -50.10 3.47 10.21
CA ILE A 219 -49.25 4.70 10.14
C ILE A 219 -47.89 4.48 10.79
N PHE A 220 -47.89 3.79 11.93
CA PHE A 220 -46.62 3.45 12.60
C PHE A 220 -45.80 2.47 11.77
N ALA A 221 -46.41 1.44 11.17
CA ALA A 221 -45.73 0.49 10.30
C ALA A 221 -45.05 1.18 9.12
N ASP A 222 -45.75 2.11 8.46
CA ASP A 222 -45.17 2.92 7.36
C ASP A 222 -43.98 3.78 7.83
N LYS A 223 -44.13 4.40 9.00
CA LYS A 223 -43.05 5.24 9.58
C LYS A 223 -41.79 4.46 9.91
N VAL A 224 -41.86 3.21 10.31
CA VAL A 224 -40.75 2.35 10.68
C VAL A 224 -40.33 1.39 9.58
N ALA A 225 -40.98 1.42 8.42
CA ALA A 225 -40.65 0.56 7.29
C ALA A 225 -39.24 0.83 6.80
N VAL A 226 -38.43 -0.23 6.70
CA VAL A 226 -37.00 -0.18 6.28
C VAL A 226 -36.75 -1.05 5.04
N ASP A 227 -37.79 -1.54 4.40
CA ASP A 227 -37.72 -2.52 3.30
C ASP A 227 -36.92 -1.93 2.10
N GLU A 228 -37.17 -0.68 1.77
CA GLU A 228 -36.47 -0.01 0.66
C GLU A 228 -35.00 0.12 0.93
N GLU A 229 -34.61 0.56 2.13
CA GLU A 229 -33.23 0.74 2.54
C GLU A 229 -32.48 -0.61 2.64
N THR A 230 -33.12 -1.65 3.13
CA THR A 230 -32.51 -2.99 3.20
C THR A 230 -32.30 -3.59 1.81
N VAL A 231 -33.25 -3.45 0.89
CA VAL A 231 -33.12 -3.87 -0.51
C VAL A 231 -31.99 -3.10 -1.21
N ARG A 232 -31.91 -1.77 -1.01
CA ARG A 232 -30.82 -0.95 -1.57
C ARG A 232 -29.47 -1.37 -1.01
N LEU A 233 -29.37 -1.59 0.31
CA LEU A 233 -28.14 -2.01 0.94
C LEU A 233 -27.66 -3.38 0.42
N ARG A 234 -28.56 -4.33 0.20
CA ARG A 234 -28.26 -5.61 -0.46
C ARG A 234 -27.74 -5.42 -1.89
N SER A 235 -28.41 -4.57 -2.67
CA SER A 235 -27.98 -4.25 -4.04
C SER A 235 -26.58 -3.62 -4.07
N HIS A 236 -26.27 -2.74 -3.14
CA HIS A 236 -24.94 -2.14 -3.03
C HIS A 236 -23.86 -3.16 -2.64
N LEU A 237 -24.15 -4.12 -1.76
CA LEU A 237 -23.23 -5.21 -1.43
C LEU A 237 -22.98 -6.13 -2.63
N GLU A 238 -23.98 -6.40 -3.45
CA GLU A 238 -23.83 -7.13 -4.71
C GLU A 238 -22.95 -6.35 -5.70
N GLN A 239 -23.17 -5.03 -5.85
CA GLN A 239 -22.33 -4.17 -6.67
C GLN A 239 -20.89 -4.17 -6.20
N MET A 240 -20.64 -4.15 -4.88
CA MET A 240 -19.29 -4.28 -4.31
C MET A 240 -18.63 -5.58 -4.76
N ASN A 241 -19.32 -6.72 -4.64
CA ASN A 241 -18.79 -8.01 -5.07
C ASN A 241 -18.47 -8.03 -6.57
N ASN A 242 -19.35 -7.47 -7.41
CA ASN A 242 -19.13 -7.37 -8.85
C ASN A 242 -17.91 -6.50 -9.19
N MET A 243 -17.67 -5.42 -8.43
CA MET A 243 -16.46 -4.60 -8.59
C MET A 243 -15.21 -5.38 -8.19
N LEU A 244 -15.25 -6.14 -7.09
CA LEU A 244 -14.15 -6.99 -6.66
C LEU A 244 -13.84 -8.08 -7.70
N ASP A 245 -14.84 -8.66 -8.34
CA ASP A 245 -14.66 -9.66 -9.41
C ASP A 245 -14.06 -9.04 -10.69
N ALA A 246 -14.42 -7.79 -11.01
CA ALA A 246 -13.89 -7.09 -12.18
C ALA A 246 -12.42 -6.68 -12.02
N GLY A 247 -11.97 -6.48 -10.79
CA GLY A 247 -10.60 -6.07 -10.48
C GLY A 247 -10.20 -4.69 -11.03
N GLY A 248 -8.97 -4.31 -10.83
CA GLY A 248 -8.40 -3.04 -11.30
C GLY A 248 -8.69 -1.86 -10.39
N ALA A 249 -8.41 -0.64 -10.85
CA ALA A 249 -8.49 0.59 -10.07
C ALA A 249 -9.93 0.94 -9.69
N MET A 250 -10.41 0.42 -8.56
CA MET A 250 -11.79 0.56 -8.12
C MET A 250 -11.98 1.45 -6.87
N GLY A 251 -10.93 1.90 -6.22
CA GLY A 251 -11.00 2.59 -4.92
C GLY A 251 -12.03 3.72 -4.88
N ARG A 252 -12.04 4.64 -5.86
CA ARG A 252 -13.02 5.74 -5.90
C ARG A 252 -14.47 5.27 -6.06
N LYS A 253 -14.69 4.19 -6.83
CA LYS A 253 -16.04 3.65 -7.04
C LYS A 253 -16.54 2.97 -5.77
N LEU A 254 -15.65 2.26 -5.07
CA LEU A 254 -15.95 1.66 -3.78
C LEU A 254 -16.22 2.73 -2.72
N ASP A 255 -15.45 3.80 -2.66
CA ASP A 255 -15.69 4.92 -1.73
C ASP A 255 -17.10 5.52 -1.93
N PHE A 256 -17.50 5.75 -3.19
CA PHE A 256 -18.86 6.23 -3.49
C PHE A 256 -19.92 5.23 -3.05
N LEU A 257 -19.73 3.95 -3.35
CA LEU A 257 -20.68 2.90 -2.97
C LEU A 257 -20.82 2.78 -1.44
N LEU A 258 -19.72 2.91 -0.71
CA LEU A 258 -19.70 2.93 0.76
C LEU A 258 -20.43 4.15 1.33
N GLN A 259 -20.36 5.30 0.67
CA GLN A 259 -21.16 6.47 1.06
C GLN A 259 -22.66 6.21 0.93
N GLU A 260 -23.08 5.57 -0.16
CA GLU A 260 -24.49 5.20 -0.35
C GLU A 260 -24.93 4.14 0.70
N MET A 261 -24.10 3.11 0.96
CA MET A 261 -24.40 2.12 2.02
C MET A 261 -24.53 2.78 3.39
N ASN A 262 -23.67 3.75 3.72
CA ASN A 262 -23.76 4.51 4.96
C ASN A 262 -25.04 5.35 5.03
N ARG A 263 -25.47 5.93 3.90
CA ARG A 263 -26.71 6.69 3.81
C ARG A 263 -27.91 5.79 4.10
N GLU A 264 -28.02 4.64 3.44
CA GLU A 264 -29.10 3.68 3.69
C GLU A 264 -29.09 3.20 5.16
N THR A 265 -27.92 2.90 5.70
CA THR A 265 -27.76 2.50 7.11
C THR A 265 -28.19 3.61 8.08
N ASN A 266 -27.91 4.88 7.77
CA ASN A 266 -28.36 6.02 8.57
C ASN A 266 -29.90 6.14 8.53
N THR A 267 -30.53 5.94 7.37
CA THR A 267 -31.99 5.98 7.22
C THR A 267 -32.63 4.85 8.01
N ILE A 268 -32.11 3.62 7.93
CA ILE A 268 -32.55 2.50 8.79
C ILE A 268 -32.46 2.91 10.26
N GLY A 269 -31.33 3.46 10.70
CA GLY A 269 -31.12 3.88 12.09
C GLY A 269 -32.11 4.94 12.58
N SER A 270 -32.51 5.87 11.71
CA SER A 270 -33.49 6.92 12.05
C SER A 270 -34.92 6.39 12.17
N LYS A 271 -35.24 5.29 11.50
CA LYS A 271 -36.54 4.60 11.54
C LYS A 271 -36.62 3.56 12.68
N CYS A 272 -35.48 3.14 13.23
CA CYS A 272 -35.44 2.16 14.33
C CYS A 272 -35.89 2.80 15.64
N THR A 273 -36.96 2.25 16.24
CA THR A 273 -37.47 2.64 17.57
C THR A 273 -37.07 1.66 18.66
N ASP A 274 -36.55 0.49 18.32
CA ASP A 274 -36.09 -0.56 19.23
C ASP A 274 -34.57 -0.46 19.44
N VAL A 275 -34.16 -0.49 20.71
CA VAL A 275 -32.74 -0.44 21.13
C VAL A 275 -31.93 -1.61 20.56
N ARG A 276 -32.56 -2.79 20.38
CA ARG A 276 -31.88 -3.96 19.76
C ARG A 276 -31.55 -3.69 18.31
N LEU A 277 -32.52 -3.15 17.53
CA LEU A 277 -32.29 -2.78 16.14
C LEU A 277 -31.27 -1.64 16.01
N ALA A 278 -31.30 -0.66 16.90
CA ALA A 278 -30.31 0.41 16.94
C ALA A 278 -28.88 -0.11 17.16
N ARG A 279 -28.67 -1.15 17.97
CA ARG A 279 -27.37 -1.81 18.12
C ARG A 279 -26.91 -2.48 16.83
N ILE A 280 -27.79 -3.20 16.16
CA ILE A 280 -27.47 -3.85 14.85
C ILE A 280 -27.05 -2.78 13.82
N VAL A 281 -27.72 -1.63 13.79
CA VAL A 281 -27.32 -0.52 12.91
C VAL A 281 -25.92 0.00 13.24
N VAL A 282 -25.56 0.08 14.53
CA VAL A 282 -24.19 0.46 14.94
C VAL A 282 -23.17 -0.59 14.46
N ASP A 283 -23.50 -1.87 14.56
CA ASP A 283 -22.64 -2.95 14.09
C ASP A 283 -22.45 -2.90 12.56
N ILE A 284 -23.51 -2.63 11.79
CA ILE A 284 -23.42 -2.41 10.33
C ILE A 284 -22.48 -1.25 10.02
N LYS A 285 -22.61 -0.11 10.71
CA LYS A 285 -21.72 1.05 10.52
C LYS A 285 -20.25 0.72 10.82
N ALA A 286 -20.02 -0.04 11.88
CA ALA A 286 -18.67 -0.47 12.24
C ALA A 286 -18.05 -1.35 11.15
N GLU A 287 -18.80 -2.29 10.57
CA GLU A 287 -18.31 -3.09 9.45
C GLU A 287 -18.09 -2.27 8.18
N LEU A 288 -18.97 -1.31 7.86
CA LEU A 288 -18.80 -0.40 6.72
C LEU A 288 -17.53 0.45 6.87
N GLU A 289 -17.21 0.95 8.07
CA GLU A 289 -15.97 1.72 8.30
C GLU A 289 -14.73 0.85 8.14
N LYS A 290 -14.75 -0.40 8.64
CA LYS A 290 -13.65 -1.35 8.41
C LYS A 290 -13.45 -1.64 6.91
N ILE A 291 -14.53 -1.82 6.13
CA ILE A 291 -14.47 -1.97 4.68
C ILE A 291 -13.82 -0.72 4.05
N ARG A 292 -14.23 0.47 4.49
CA ARG A 292 -13.71 1.74 3.98
C ARG A 292 -12.20 1.89 4.21
N GLU A 293 -11.71 1.54 5.40
CA GLU A 293 -10.27 1.57 5.69
C GLU A 293 -9.48 0.62 4.75
N GLN A 294 -9.99 -0.58 4.50
CA GLN A 294 -9.34 -1.54 3.62
C GLN A 294 -9.37 -1.12 2.15
N THR A 295 -10.46 -0.48 1.69
CA THR A 295 -10.58 -0.03 0.29
C THR A 295 -9.57 1.05 -0.09
N GLN A 296 -9.04 1.80 0.88
CA GLN A 296 -7.98 2.79 0.66
C GLN A 296 -6.66 2.16 0.21
N ASN A 297 -6.46 0.87 0.45
CA ASN A 297 -5.24 0.14 0.13
C ASN A 297 -5.36 -0.73 -1.13
N ILE A 298 -6.44 -0.61 -1.91
CA ILE A 298 -6.71 -1.45 -3.10
C ILE A 298 -6.40 -0.70 -4.40
N GLU A 299 -5.70 -1.41 -5.30
CA GLU A 299 -5.42 -0.99 -6.68
C GLU A 299 -5.97 -2.00 -7.70
#